data_96e927763f63865ed91680da536e76b0
#
_entry.id   96e927763f63865ed91680da536e76b0
#
_cell.length_a   1.000
_cell.length_b   1.000
_cell.length_c   1.000
_cell.angle_alpha   90.00
_cell.angle_beta   90.00
_cell.angle_gamma   90.00
#
_symmetry.space_group_name_H-M   'P 1'
#
loop_
_entity.id
_entity.type
_entity.pdbx_description
1 polymer ?
#
loop_
_entity_poly.entity_id
_entity_poly.type
_entity_poly.pdbx_seq_one_letter_code
_entity_poly.pdbx_strand_id
1 'polypeptide(L)'
;MDISLVIPLYNEDESIKELYDWIVRVAKNNSLTYEIIFVNDGSTDNSWKVIEELSEKDTNVHGIKFRRNYGKSAALYCGFKKAQGDVVITMDADLQDSPDEIPELRRMIIEDGYDLVSGYKKKRYDPLSKTIPTKLFNATARKVSGINNLHDFNCGLKAYRREVIKNIEVYGEMHRYIPYLAKNAGFDKIGEKVVHHQARKFGHTKFGGLNRF
;
A
#
# COMPACT_ATOMS: atom_id res chain seq x y z
N MET A 1 -12.63 -13.82 -5.48
CA MET A 1 -12.40 -12.37 -5.64
C MET A 1 -10.95 -12.19 -6.04
N ASP A 2 -10.72 -11.47 -7.15
CA ASP A 2 -9.36 -11.36 -7.70
C ASP A 2 -8.42 -10.53 -6.84
N ILE A 3 -8.88 -9.34 -6.42
CA ILE A 3 -8.02 -8.39 -5.70
C ILE A 3 -8.70 -7.72 -4.51
N SER A 4 -7.92 -7.46 -3.46
CA SER A 4 -8.27 -6.57 -2.35
C SER A 4 -7.29 -5.39 -2.33
N LEU A 5 -7.79 -4.17 -2.40
CA LEU A 5 -7.01 -2.95 -2.25
C LEU A 5 -7.07 -2.51 -0.78
N VAL A 6 -5.94 -2.49 -0.07
CA VAL A 6 -5.84 -1.99 1.30
C VAL A 6 -5.20 -0.61 1.29
N ILE A 7 -5.96 0.40 1.65
CA ILE A 7 -5.59 1.81 1.52
C ILE A 7 -5.66 2.49 2.90
N PRO A 8 -4.52 2.53 3.63
CA PRO A 8 -4.43 3.30 4.86
C PRO A 8 -4.42 4.79 4.55
N LEU A 9 -5.15 5.58 5.33
CA LEU A 9 -5.22 7.02 5.12
C LEU A 9 -5.36 7.82 6.42
N TYR A 10 -4.87 9.06 6.39
CA TYR A 10 -5.01 10.04 7.45
C TYR A 10 -5.09 11.44 6.85
N ASN A 11 -6.27 12.10 6.95
CA ASN A 11 -6.58 13.41 6.39
C ASN A 11 -6.27 13.49 4.88
N GLU A 12 -7.03 12.75 4.07
CA GLU A 12 -6.88 12.64 2.61
C GLU A 12 -8.22 12.81 1.88
N ASP A 13 -9.17 13.60 2.44
CA ASP A 13 -10.54 13.76 1.92
C ASP A 13 -10.61 14.22 0.45
N GLU A 14 -9.63 15.02 0.00
CA GLU A 14 -9.57 15.54 -1.37
C GLU A 14 -9.19 14.47 -2.42
N SER A 15 -8.48 13.41 -2.01
CA SER A 15 -7.89 12.41 -2.93
C SER A 15 -8.70 11.10 -3.02
N ILE A 16 -9.44 10.72 -1.98
CA ILE A 16 -10.12 9.42 -1.86
C ILE A 16 -11.04 9.15 -3.04
N LYS A 17 -11.88 10.13 -3.42
CA LYS A 17 -12.84 9.93 -4.50
C LYS A 17 -12.17 9.72 -5.85
N GLU A 18 -11.14 10.51 -6.18
CA GLU A 18 -10.40 10.36 -7.43
C GLU A 18 -9.66 9.01 -7.48
N LEU A 19 -9.07 8.60 -6.35
CA LEU A 19 -8.41 7.30 -6.25
C LEU A 19 -9.40 6.14 -6.44
N TYR A 20 -10.57 6.21 -5.81
CA TYR A 20 -11.65 5.24 -6.00
C TYR A 20 -12.05 5.13 -7.47
N ASP A 21 -12.39 6.26 -8.10
CA ASP A 21 -12.81 6.30 -9.50
C ASP A 21 -11.73 5.70 -10.43
N TRP A 22 -10.44 5.94 -10.15
CA TRP A 22 -9.33 5.38 -10.91
C TRP A 22 -9.18 3.87 -10.72
N ILE A 23 -9.21 3.39 -9.48
CA ILE A 23 -9.15 1.95 -9.16
C ILE A 23 -10.31 1.20 -9.85
N VAL A 24 -11.54 1.70 -9.72
CA VAL A 24 -12.73 1.07 -10.31
C VAL A 24 -12.61 1.01 -11.83
N ARG A 25 -12.14 2.07 -12.48
CA ARG A 25 -11.90 2.10 -13.92
C ARG A 25 -10.88 1.03 -14.33
N VAL A 26 -9.76 0.92 -13.61
CA VAL A 26 -8.72 -0.09 -13.90
C VAL A 26 -9.25 -1.50 -13.71
N ALA A 27 -9.96 -1.76 -12.61
CA ALA A 27 -10.53 -3.08 -12.34
C ALA A 27 -11.54 -3.49 -13.43
N LYS A 28 -12.45 -2.60 -13.80
CA LYS A 28 -13.44 -2.84 -14.87
C LYS A 28 -12.79 -3.10 -16.24
N ASN A 29 -11.80 -2.28 -16.61
CA ASN A 29 -11.11 -2.42 -17.89
C ASN A 29 -10.33 -3.75 -18.01
N ASN A 30 -9.97 -4.36 -16.89
CA ASN A 30 -9.27 -5.63 -16.84
C ASN A 30 -10.15 -6.81 -16.35
N SER A 31 -11.46 -6.62 -16.27
CA SER A 31 -12.44 -7.63 -15.84
C SER A 31 -12.09 -8.27 -14.48
N LEU A 32 -11.53 -7.49 -13.56
CA LEU A 32 -11.15 -7.94 -12.21
C LEU A 32 -12.29 -7.74 -11.23
N THR A 33 -12.60 -8.76 -10.46
CA THR A 33 -13.43 -8.65 -9.25
C THR A 33 -12.60 -8.06 -8.13
N TYR A 34 -13.13 -7.04 -7.42
CA TYR A 34 -12.36 -6.27 -6.45
C TYR A 34 -13.13 -5.96 -5.18
N GLU A 35 -12.40 -5.69 -4.13
CA GLU A 35 -12.84 -4.91 -2.97
C GLU A 35 -11.81 -3.81 -2.67
N ILE A 36 -12.30 -2.70 -2.12
CA ILE A 36 -11.47 -1.59 -1.66
C ILE A 36 -11.71 -1.41 -0.16
N ILE A 37 -10.65 -1.53 0.63
CA ILE A 37 -10.68 -1.42 2.08
C ILE A 37 -9.94 -0.14 2.47
N PHE A 38 -10.69 0.93 2.69
CA PHE A 38 -10.15 2.17 3.24
C PHE A 38 -10.01 2.05 4.76
N VAL A 39 -8.79 2.26 5.27
CA VAL A 39 -8.54 2.27 6.71
C VAL A 39 -8.21 3.69 7.15
N ASN A 40 -9.21 4.35 7.71
CA ASN A 40 -9.09 5.71 8.25
C ASN A 40 -8.41 5.67 9.62
N ASP A 41 -7.16 6.12 9.65
CA ASP A 41 -6.32 6.14 10.85
C ASP A 41 -6.59 7.38 11.72
N GLY A 42 -7.87 7.59 12.08
CA GLY A 42 -8.29 8.65 12.98
C GLY A 42 -8.24 10.05 12.39
N SER A 43 -8.59 10.21 11.10
CA SER A 43 -8.67 11.51 10.43
C SER A 43 -9.60 12.49 11.15
N THR A 44 -9.24 13.78 11.07
CA THR A 44 -9.99 14.91 11.62
C THR A 44 -10.71 15.76 10.57
N ASP A 45 -10.47 15.46 9.29
CA ASP A 45 -11.11 16.04 8.11
C ASP A 45 -12.37 15.26 7.69
N ASN A 46 -12.85 15.47 6.46
CA ASN A 46 -14.01 14.78 5.90
C ASN A 46 -13.70 13.38 5.34
N SER A 47 -12.48 12.84 5.49
CA SER A 47 -12.09 11.54 4.92
C SER A 47 -13.08 10.43 5.25
N TRP A 48 -13.56 10.37 6.51
CA TRP A 48 -14.51 9.33 6.90
C TRP A 48 -15.85 9.48 6.21
N LYS A 49 -16.37 10.70 6.09
CA LYS A 49 -17.63 10.97 5.40
C LYS A 49 -17.57 10.55 3.93
N VAL A 50 -16.44 10.84 3.25
CA VAL A 50 -16.25 10.41 1.85
C VAL A 50 -16.25 8.89 1.73
N ILE A 51 -15.63 8.17 2.67
CA ILE A 51 -15.62 6.69 2.68
C ILE A 51 -17.05 6.15 2.89
N GLU A 52 -17.83 6.71 3.81
CA GLU A 52 -19.22 6.31 4.04
C GLU A 52 -20.07 6.49 2.76
N GLU A 53 -19.96 7.65 2.11
CA GLU A 53 -20.66 7.93 0.85
C GLU A 53 -20.28 6.96 -0.28
N LEU A 54 -19.02 6.54 -0.37
CA LEU A 54 -18.56 5.54 -1.34
C LEU A 54 -19.08 4.15 -1.01
N SER A 55 -19.08 3.76 0.27
CA SER A 55 -19.57 2.45 0.73
C SER A 55 -21.08 2.28 0.51
N GLU A 56 -21.86 3.38 0.59
CA GLU A 56 -23.28 3.36 0.27
C GLU A 56 -23.57 3.16 -1.22
N LYS A 57 -22.65 3.62 -2.09
CA LYS A 57 -22.81 3.55 -3.56
C LYS A 57 -22.23 2.27 -4.17
N ASP A 58 -21.21 1.70 -3.54
CA ASP A 58 -20.52 0.50 -4.03
C ASP A 58 -20.29 -0.48 -2.89
N THR A 59 -20.98 -1.61 -2.94
CA THR A 59 -20.90 -2.68 -1.94
C THR A 59 -19.51 -3.34 -1.84
N ASN A 60 -18.62 -3.10 -2.83
CA ASN A 60 -17.24 -3.54 -2.80
C ASN A 60 -16.32 -2.60 -2.01
N VAL A 61 -16.83 -1.45 -1.54
CA VAL A 61 -16.07 -0.50 -0.73
C VAL A 61 -16.35 -0.75 0.75
N HIS A 62 -15.30 -0.93 1.53
CA HIS A 62 -15.36 -1.14 2.96
C HIS A 62 -14.56 -0.08 3.70
N GLY A 63 -15.13 0.49 4.75
CA GLY A 63 -14.46 1.44 5.65
C GLY A 63 -14.11 0.80 6.99
N ILE A 64 -12.90 1.07 7.49
CA ILE A 64 -12.48 0.82 8.87
C ILE A 64 -12.08 2.15 9.46
N LYS A 65 -12.68 2.56 10.60
CA LYS A 65 -12.41 3.83 11.27
C LYS A 65 -11.74 3.62 12.62
N PHE A 66 -10.58 4.21 12.81
CA PHE A 66 -9.92 4.26 14.10
C PHE A 66 -10.38 5.46 14.92
N ARG A 67 -10.42 5.32 16.23
CA ARG A 67 -10.78 6.41 17.16
C ARG A 67 -9.73 7.52 17.23
N ARG A 68 -8.46 7.21 16.95
CA ARG A 68 -7.30 8.13 16.89
C ARG A 68 -6.26 7.57 15.92
N ASN A 69 -5.23 8.34 15.63
CA ASN A 69 -4.11 7.86 14.85
C ASN A 69 -3.30 6.81 15.64
N TYR A 70 -3.18 5.60 15.06
CA TYR A 70 -2.39 4.48 15.57
C TYR A 70 -1.20 4.14 14.66
N GLY A 71 -1.08 4.81 13.52
CA GLY A 71 -0.01 4.64 12.55
C GLY A 71 -0.30 3.63 11.45
N LYS A 72 0.48 3.74 10.37
CA LYS A 72 0.29 2.99 9.12
C LYS A 72 0.31 1.47 9.32
N SER A 73 1.15 0.96 10.22
CA SER A 73 1.24 -0.48 10.48
C SER A 73 -0.06 -1.05 11.02
N ALA A 74 -0.66 -0.38 12.01
CA ALA A 74 -1.95 -0.78 12.58
C ALA A 74 -3.06 -0.76 11.51
N ALA A 75 -3.07 0.29 10.67
CA ALA A 75 -4.04 0.40 9.59
C ALA A 75 -3.88 -0.72 8.56
N LEU A 76 -2.65 -1.02 8.13
CA LEU A 76 -2.38 -2.15 7.23
C LEU A 76 -2.78 -3.49 7.85
N TYR A 77 -2.46 -3.72 9.12
CA TYR A 77 -2.83 -4.97 9.81
C TYR A 77 -4.34 -5.20 9.82
N CYS A 78 -5.13 -4.18 10.17
CA CYS A 78 -6.59 -4.28 10.15
C CYS A 78 -7.13 -4.52 8.75
N GLY A 79 -6.59 -3.84 7.74
CA GLY A 79 -6.93 -4.06 6.34
C GLY A 79 -6.59 -5.48 5.87
N PHE A 80 -5.42 -6.01 6.23
CA PHE A 80 -4.99 -7.38 5.93
C PHE A 80 -5.91 -8.44 6.55
N LYS A 81 -6.38 -8.22 7.78
CA LYS A 81 -7.35 -9.13 8.41
C LYS A 81 -8.67 -9.16 7.64
N LYS A 82 -9.14 -8.02 7.14
CA LYS A 82 -10.40 -7.90 6.38
C LYS A 82 -10.30 -8.45 4.96
N ALA A 83 -9.15 -8.28 4.28
CA ALA A 83 -8.94 -8.62 2.88
C ALA A 83 -9.26 -10.10 2.55
N GLN A 84 -10.01 -10.32 1.45
CA GLN A 84 -10.50 -11.63 0.99
C GLN A 84 -10.02 -11.99 -0.42
N GLY A 85 -9.49 -11.04 -1.19
CA GLY A 85 -9.00 -11.26 -2.55
C GLY A 85 -7.80 -12.22 -2.58
N ASP A 86 -7.62 -12.92 -3.69
CA ASP A 86 -6.50 -13.84 -3.90
C ASP A 86 -5.17 -13.10 -3.94
N VAL A 87 -5.19 -11.87 -4.47
CA VAL A 87 -4.07 -10.93 -4.41
C VAL A 87 -4.48 -9.72 -3.58
N VAL A 88 -3.66 -9.35 -2.60
CA VAL A 88 -3.86 -8.15 -1.78
C VAL A 88 -2.86 -7.09 -2.21
N ILE A 89 -3.33 -5.88 -2.50
CA ILE A 89 -2.48 -4.78 -2.94
C ILE A 89 -2.61 -3.64 -1.95
N THR A 90 -1.48 -3.17 -1.43
CA THR A 90 -1.43 -1.94 -0.62
C THR A 90 -1.12 -0.75 -1.49
N MET A 91 -1.70 0.40 -1.17
CA MET A 91 -1.50 1.65 -1.90
C MET A 91 -1.71 2.84 -0.97
N ASP A 92 -0.94 3.92 -1.16
CA ASP A 92 -1.16 5.16 -0.42
C ASP A 92 -2.33 5.97 -1.04
N ALA A 93 -3.07 6.71 -0.21
CA ALA A 93 -4.27 7.44 -0.66
C ALA A 93 -3.97 8.76 -1.40
N ASP A 94 -2.72 9.16 -1.51
CA ASP A 94 -2.28 10.50 -1.94
C ASP A 94 -2.13 10.68 -3.46
N LEU A 95 -2.59 9.71 -4.25
CA LEU A 95 -2.51 9.68 -5.73
C LEU A 95 -1.08 9.69 -6.29
N GLN A 96 -0.06 9.42 -5.48
CA GLN A 96 1.32 9.34 -5.98
C GLN A 96 1.64 7.99 -6.65
N ASP A 97 0.98 6.93 -6.22
CA ASP A 97 1.08 5.60 -6.83
C ASP A 97 -0.03 5.41 -7.87
N SER A 98 0.30 4.82 -9.02
CA SER A 98 -0.65 4.63 -10.11
C SER A 98 -1.45 3.33 -9.96
N PRO A 99 -2.79 3.36 -9.88
CA PRO A 99 -3.63 2.17 -10.00
C PRO A 99 -3.46 1.38 -11.30
N ASP A 100 -2.93 1.99 -12.37
CA ASP A 100 -2.69 1.28 -13.63
C ASP A 100 -1.63 0.17 -13.51
N GLU A 101 -0.88 0.13 -12.40
CA GLU A 101 0.07 -0.94 -12.08
C GLU A 101 -0.61 -2.22 -11.54
N ILE A 102 -1.88 -2.14 -11.13
CA ILE A 102 -2.63 -3.24 -10.48
C ILE A 102 -2.65 -4.52 -11.34
N PRO A 103 -2.99 -4.47 -12.64
CA PRO A 103 -3.09 -5.69 -13.44
C PRO A 103 -1.77 -6.46 -13.53
N GLU A 104 -0.68 -5.74 -13.73
CA GLU A 104 0.64 -6.37 -13.85
C GLU A 104 1.15 -6.89 -12.51
N LEU A 105 0.93 -6.16 -11.40
CA LEU A 105 1.25 -6.64 -10.07
C LEU A 105 0.49 -7.93 -9.74
N ARG A 106 -0.81 -8.00 -10.10
CA ARG A 106 -1.61 -9.21 -9.97
C ARG A 106 -1.04 -10.35 -10.82
N ARG A 107 -0.72 -10.09 -12.08
CA ARG A 107 -0.14 -11.07 -13.00
C ARG A 107 1.12 -11.70 -12.41
N MET A 108 2.03 -10.87 -11.87
CA MET A 108 3.27 -11.34 -11.25
C MET A 108 3.01 -12.30 -10.07
N ILE A 109 1.99 -12.02 -9.25
CA ILE A 109 1.62 -12.91 -8.14
C ILE A 109 1.02 -14.23 -8.66
N ILE A 110 0.05 -14.15 -9.59
CA ILE A 110 -0.75 -15.32 -9.99
C ILE A 110 0.00 -16.17 -11.03
N GLU A 111 0.57 -15.54 -12.06
CA GLU A 111 1.16 -16.25 -13.20
C GLU A 111 2.66 -16.52 -13.00
N ASP A 112 3.42 -15.51 -12.54
CA ASP A 112 4.85 -15.69 -12.27
C ASP A 112 5.09 -16.35 -10.90
N GLY A 113 4.05 -16.45 -10.05
CA GLY A 113 4.08 -17.17 -8.78
C GLY A 113 4.88 -16.47 -7.67
N TYR A 114 5.01 -15.14 -7.71
CA TYR A 114 5.61 -14.39 -6.60
C TYR A 114 4.72 -14.45 -5.35
N ASP A 115 5.35 -14.47 -4.19
CA ASP A 115 4.66 -14.36 -2.90
C ASP A 115 4.40 -12.88 -2.57
N LEU A 116 5.38 -12.03 -2.89
CA LEU A 116 5.32 -10.58 -2.69
C LEU A 116 6.03 -9.86 -3.84
N VAL A 117 5.42 -8.79 -4.35
CA VAL A 117 6.05 -7.86 -5.31
C VAL A 117 6.01 -6.45 -4.72
N SER A 118 7.18 -5.82 -4.56
CA SER A 118 7.29 -4.42 -4.13
C SER A 118 7.42 -3.50 -5.34
N GLY A 119 6.75 -2.37 -5.31
CA GLY A 119 7.02 -1.31 -6.28
C GLY A 119 8.41 -0.71 -6.07
N TYR A 120 9.04 -0.27 -7.16
CA TYR A 120 10.28 0.50 -7.16
C TYR A 120 10.09 1.83 -7.87
N LYS A 121 10.15 2.91 -7.11
CA LYS A 121 10.04 4.28 -7.62
C LYS A 121 11.39 4.75 -8.15
N LYS A 122 11.71 4.38 -9.41
CA LYS A 122 13.01 4.70 -10.05
C LYS A 122 13.21 6.22 -10.20
N LYS A 123 12.14 6.95 -10.57
CA LYS A 123 12.11 8.42 -10.53
C LYS A 123 11.28 8.86 -9.32
N ARG A 124 11.90 9.58 -8.39
CA ARG A 124 11.24 10.15 -7.23
C ARG A 124 11.15 11.66 -7.40
N TYR A 125 9.98 12.20 -7.14
CA TYR A 125 9.74 13.63 -7.06
C TYR A 125 9.92 14.17 -5.63
N ASP A 126 10.49 13.35 -4.74
CA ASP A 126 10.75 13.71 -3.34
C ASP A 126 11.99 14.59 -3.21
N PRO A 127 12.02 15.55 -2.25
CA PRO A 127 13.19 16.37 -1.95
C PRO A 127 14.42 15.52 -1.55
N LEU A 128 15.62 16.02 -1.79
CA LEU A 128 16.90 15.36 -1.46
C LEU A 128 17.01 14.98 0.02
N SER A 129 16.45 15.80 0.92
CA SER A 129 16.38 15.54 2.37
C SER A 129 15.66 14.25 2.74
N LYS A 130 14.77 13.75 1.87
CA LYS A 130 14.09 12.46 2.04
C LYS A 130 14.80 11.31 1.31
N THR A 131 15.47 11.61 0.21
CA THR A 131 16.08 10.59 -0.65
C THR A 131 17.32 9.96 -0.01
N ILE A 132 18.18 10.75 0.65
CA ILE A 132 19.42 10.26 1.29
C ILE A 132 19.13 9.28 2.44
N PRO A 133 18.29 9.63 3.44
CA PRO A 133 17.93 8.70 4.52
C PRO A 133 17.28 7.41 3.99
N THR A 134 16.43 7.53 2.94
CA THR A 134 15.78 6.37 2.32
C THR A 134 16.81 5.41 1.67
N LYS A 135 17.84 5.94 0.99
CA LYS A 135 18.89 5.11 0.39
C LYS A 135 19.69 4.34 1.46
N LEU A 136 20.06 5.02 2.55
CA LEU A 136 20.76 4.39 3.67
C LEU A 136 19.89 3.32 4.32
N PHE A 137 18.63 3.61 4.59
CA PHE A 137 17.66 2.64 5.10
C PHE A 137 17.57 1.41 4.21
N ASN A 138 17.36 1.58 2.90
CA ASN A 138 17.24 0.48 1.96
C ASN A 138 18.52 -0.37 1.87
N ALA A 139 19.69 0.26 1.95
CA ALA A 139 20.99 -0.48 1.97
C ALA A 139 21.11 -1.36 3.23
N THR A 140 20.76 -0.80 4.39
CA THR A 140 20.75 -1.53 5.67
C THR A 140 19.70 -2.64 5.67
N ALA A 141 18.48 -2.35 5.19
CA ALA A 141 17.39 -3.32 5.10
C ALA A 141 17.78 -4.52 4.21
N ARG A 142 18.42 -4.30 3.06
CA ARG A 142 18.94 -5.38 2.21
C ARG A 142 19.94 -6.25 2.96
N LYS A 143 20.91 -5.64 3.63
CA LYS A 143 21.97 -6.37 4.36
C LYS A 143 21.40 -7.23 5.49
N VAL A 144 20.44 -6.68 6.25
CA VAL A 144 19.84 -7.39 7.40
C VAL A 144 18.85 -8.45 6.95
N SER A 145 18.04 -8.18 5.93
CA SER A 145 17.01 -9.11 5.44
C SER A 145 17.57 -10.21 4.53
N GLY A 146 18.72 -9.99 3.93
CA GLY A 146 19.25 -10.88 2.87
C GLY A 146 18.38 -10.87 1.59
N ILE A 147 17.53 -9.85 1.39
CA ILE A 147 16.72 -9.67 0.18
C ILE A 147 17.45 -8.71 -0.74
N ASN A 148 18.31 -9.25 -1.62
CA ASN A 148 19.22 -8.43 -2.42
C ASN A 148 18.58 -7.80 -3.66
N ASN A 149 17.45 -8.32 -4.11
CA ASN A 149 16.73 -7.90 -5.31
C ASN A 149 15.72 -6.76 -5.09
N LEU A 150 15.59 -6.23 -3.86
CA LEU A 150 14.75 -5.07 -3.58
C LEU A 150 15.59 -3.79 -3.46
N HIS A 151 15.23 -2.78 -4.25
CA HIS A 151 15.82 -1.44 -4.17
C HIS A 151 15.00 -0.50 -3.26
N ASP A 152 13.68 -0.74 -3.13
CA ASP A 152 12.77 0.11 -2.37
C ASP A 152 11.87 -0.65 -1.40
N PHE A 153 12.32 -0.78 -0.15
CA PHE A 153 11.52 -1.38 0.93
C PHE A 153 10.35 -0.47 1.36
N ASN A 154 10.48 0.84 1.16
CA ASN A 154 9.52 1.85 1.63
C ASN A 154 8.38 2.15 0.66
N CYS A 155 8.36 1.56 -0.55
CA CYS A 155 7.27 1.78 -1.48
C CYS A 155 5.93 1.37 -0.87
N GLY A 156 4.91 2.24 -0.91
CA GLY A 156 3.56 1.95 -0.41
C GLY A 156 2.83 0.94 -1.30
N LEU A 157 3.11 0.99 -2.61
CA LEU A 157 2.52 0.08 -3.58
C LEU A 157 3.22 -1.27 -3.55
N LYS A 158 2.53 -2.28 -3.04
CA LYS A 158 2.98 -3.66 -2.98
C LYS A 158 1.82 -4.61 -3.25
N ALA A 159 2.12 -5.74 -3.89
CA ALA A 159 1.18 -6.84 -4.06
C ALA A 159 1.64 -8.06 -3.26
N TYR A 160 0.69 -8.78 -2.72
CA TYR A 160 0.93 -9.96 -1.88
C TYR A 160 -0.03 -11.07 -2.30
N ARG A 161 0.44 -12.30 -2.28
CA ARG A 161 -0.44 -13.46 -2.18
C ARG A 161 -1.20 -13.39 -0.85
N ARG A 162 -2.49 -13.73 -0.84
CA ARG A 162 -3.31 -13.65 0.38
C ARG A 162 -2.69 -14.38 1.58
N GLU A 163 -2.07 -15.53 1.35
CA GLU A 163 -1.43 -16.31 2.41
C GLU A 163 -0.35 -15.52 3.14
N VAL A 164 0.42 -14.70 2.41
CA VAL A 164 1.48 -13.87 3.02
C VAL A 164 0.89 -12.97 4.10
N ILE A 165 -0.12 -12.16 3.75
CA ILE A 165 -0.69 -11.19 4.68
C ILE A 165 -1.49 -11.82 5.82
N LYS A 166 -1.91 -13.08 5.67
CA LYS A 166 -2.59 -13.82 6.74
C LYS A 166 -1.61 -14.45 7.74
N ASN A 167 -0.33 -14.61 7.36
CA ASN A 167 0.70 -15.25 8.18
C ASN A 167 1.74 -14.27 8.76
N ILE A 168 1.59 -12.97 8.52
CA ILE A 168 2.46 -11.95 9.12
C ILE A 168 1.68 -11.03 10.07
N GLU A 169 2.36 -10.53 11.08
CA GLU A 169 1.85 -9.47 11.96
C GLU A 169 2.62 -8.18 11.73
N VAL A 170 1.90 -7.07 11.57
CA VAL A 170 2.48 -5.75 11.28
C VAL A 170 2.10 -4.78 12.39
N TYR A 171 3.08 -4.38 13.19
CA TYR A 171 2.91 -3.45 14.31
C TYR A 171 4.04 -2.40 14.37
N GLY A 172 3.90 -1.37 15.19
CA GLY A 172 4.90 -0.30 15.30
C GLY A 172 5.23 0.32 13.95
N GLU A 173 6.51 0.34 13.57
CA GLU A 173 6.99 0.82 12.27
C GLU A 173 7.26 -0.32 11.26
N MET A 174 6.77 -1.52 11.51
CA MET A 174 7.11 -2.72 10.71
C MET A 174 6.51 -2.72 9.30
N HIS A 175 5.62 -1.78 8.95
CA HIS A 175 5.13 -1.64 7.58
C HIS A 175 6.25 -1.50 6.54
N ARG A 176 7.42 -1.00 6.95
CA ARG A 176 8.61 -0.88 6.09
C ARG A 176 9.36 -2.20 5.91
N TYR A 177 9.15 -3.13 6.83
CA TYR A 177 9.82 -4.42 6.89
C TYR A 177 8.94 -5.59 6.44
N ILE A 178 7.78 -5.32 5.85
CA ILE A 178 6.86 -6.39 5.39
C ILE A 178 7.57 -7.42 4.50
N PRO A 179 8.48 -7.06 3.55
CA PRO A 179 9.21 -8.07 2.79
C PRO A 179 10.08 -8.98 3.66
N TYR A 180 10.69 -8.43 4.71
CA TYR A 180 11.45 -9.22 5.68
C TYR A 180 10.55 -10.14 6.53
N LEU A 181 9.40 -9.63 6.97
CA LEU A 181 8.42 -10.44 7.70
C LEU A 181 7.89 -11.59 6.85
N ALA A 182 7.60 -11.34 5.58
CA ALA A 182 7.19 -12.37 4.62
C ALA A 182 8.26 -13.45 4.47
N LYS A 183 9.53 -13.05 4.27
CA LYS A 183 10.65 -13.99 4.16
C LYS A 183 10.81 -14.85 5.42
N ASN A 184 10.73 -14.23 6.61
CA ASN A 184 10.81 -14.97 7.88
C ASN A 184 9.64 -15.94 8.10
N ALA A 185 8.49 -15.67 7.48
CA ALA A 185 7.33 -16.56 7.48
C ALA A 185 7.41 -17.66 6.39
N GLY A 186 8.53 -17.76 5.66
CA GLY A 186 8.77 -18.78 4.65
C GLY A 186 8.31 -18.42 3.24
N PHE A 187 7.99 -17.16 2.97
CA PHE A 187 7.62 -16.67 1.63
C PHE A 187 8.84 -16.05 0.95
N ASP A 188 9.58 -16.87 0.20
CA ASP A 188 10.91 -16.49 -0.32
C ASP A 188 10.87 -15.86 -1.71
N LYS A 189 9.80 -16.09 -2.49
CA LYS A 189 9.71 -15.56 -3.85
C LYS A 189 9.27 -14.11 -3.87
N ILE A 190 10.19 -13.23 -3.49
CA ILE A 190 9.98 -11.78 -3.40
C ILE A 190 10.54 -11.09 -4.63
N GLY A 191 9.72 -10.29 -5.32
CA GLY A 191 10.06 -9.55 -6.52
C GLY A 191 9.94 -8.04 -6.37
N GLU A 192 10.44 -7.33 -7.38
CA GLU A 192 10.33 -5.88 -7.49
C GLU A 192 9.87 -5.50 -8.91
N LYS A 193 9.02 -4.48 -9.00
CA LYS A 193 8.55 -3.91 -10.26
C LYS A 193 8.80 -2.41 -10.27
N VAL A 194 9.42 -1.90 -11.33
CA VAL A 194 9.48 -0.44 -11.54
C VAL A 194 8.06 0.07 -11.76
N VAL A 195 7.63 1.01 -10.91
CA VAL A 195 6.27 1.56 -10.93
C VAL A 195 6.28 3.06 -11.22
N HIS A 196 5.19 3.53 -11.82
CA HIS A 196 5.01 4.94 -12.08
C HIS A 196 4.72 5.70 -10.77
N HIS A 197 5.45 6.78 -10.55
CA HIS A 197 5.29 7.64 -9.40
C HIS A 197 5.00 9.07 -9.87
N GLN A 198 3.96 9.68 -9.31
CA GLN A 198 3.53 11.03 -9.65
C GLN A 198 3.83 12.01 -8.53
N ALA A 199 3.88 13.29 -8.87
CA ALA A 199 3.89 14.34 -7.85
C ALA A 199 2.57 14.32 -7.07
N ARG A 200 2.61 14.59 -5.77
CA ARG A 200 1.41 14.71 -4.93
C ARG A 200 0.51 15.81 -5.51
N LYS A 201 -0.78 15.50 -5.67
CA LYS A 201 -1.77 16.40 -6.24
C LYS A 201 -2.45 17.26 -5.17
N PHE A 202 -2.77 16.68 -4.01
CA PHE A 202 -3.51 17.30 -2.93
C PHE A 202 -2.76 17.23 -1.59
N GLY A 203 -3.09 18.14 -0.69
CA GLY A 203 -2.60 18.14 0.69
C GLY A 203 -1.11 18.38 0.86
N HIS A 204 -0.63 18.26 2.09
CA HIS A 204 0.78 18.44 2.45
C HIS A 204 1.38 17.13 2.94
N THR A 205 2.70 16.96 2.73
CA THR A 205 3.44 15.82 3.30
C THR A 205 3.32 15.82 4.82
N LYS A 206 2.64 14.81 5.38
CA LYS A 206 2.41 14.64 6.83
C LYS A 206 3.63 14.06 7.57
N PHE A 207 4.63 13.60 6.82
CA PHE A 207 5.88 13.02 7.31
C PHE A 207 7.07 13.91 6.91
N GLY A 208 7.19 15.07 7.54
CA GLY A 208 8.30 16.00 7.34
C GLY A 208 9.01 16.29 8.66
N GLY A 209 10.35 16.18 8.69
CA GLY A 209 11.19 16.57 9.83
C GLY A 209 11.89 15.41 10.56
N LEU A 210 12.66 15.77 11.59
CA LEU A 210 13.50 14.88 12.42
C LEU A 210 12.70 13.83 13.26
N ASN A 211 11.39 13.91 13.31
CA ASN A 211 10.51 13.00 14.07
C ASN A 211 10.22 11.67 13.34
N ARG A 212 11.11 11.23 12.47
CA ARG A 212 10.95 9.97 11.70
C ARG A 212 11.63 8.75 12.31
N PHE A 213 12.36 8.95 13.42
CA PHE A 213 13.14 7.88 14.03
C PHE A 213 12.88 7.81 15.51
#